data_8779fd6a278bc6a246f40a2b91452a38
#
_entry.id   8779fd6a278bc6a246f40a2b91452a38
#
_cell.length_a   1.000
_cell.length_b   1.000
_cell.length_c   1.000
_cell.angle_alpha   90.00
_cell.angle_beta   90.00
_cell.angle_gamma   90.00
#
_symmetry.space_group_name_H-M   'P 1'
#
loop_
_entity.id
_entity.type
_entity.pdbx_description
1 polymer ?
#
loop_
_entity_poly.entity_id
_entity_poly.type
_entity_poly.pdbx_seq_one_letter_code
_entity_poly.pdbx_strand_id
1 'polypeptide(L)'
;MLSRRHFLGASLATTVYAAGSFVPVWAQNAPNFGTPTLPSPGFRRMKVGDVEVLALNDGITRRPLGEEFVKNAPLTEVRALLASQGLPTDYIDVPYTPFLVVAGGRRILIDTGLGEFGGPTTGKLLDSLRAAGMQAADIDTVLISHFHGDHINGLRNKAGEWTFPNAKVMVPAAEHAFWMDDARMAAAPAGMKGAFENVRRTFASMPADTLVQFAAGAE
;
A
#
# COMPACT_ATOMS: atom_id res chain seq x y z
N MET A 1 32.01 -30.74 -64.97
CA MET A 1 32.61 -30.79 -63.63
C MET A 1 31.77 -29.91 -62.74
N LEU A 2 30.90 -30.51 -61.96
CA LEU A 2 29.96 -29.82 -61.04
C LEU A 2 30.33 -30.13 -59.63
N SER A 3 30.70 -29.09 -58.86
CA SER A 3 31.04 -29.18 -57.44
C SER A 3 29.77 -29.02 -56.60
N ARG A 4 29.43 -30.00 -55.76
CA ARG A 4 28.35 -30.00 -54.78
C ARG A 4 28.82 -29.31 -53.52
N ARG A 5 28.22 -28.15 -53.13
CA ARG A 5 28.38 -27.54 -51.81
C ARG A 5 27.31 -28.10 -50.88
N HIS A 6 27.77 -28.76 -49.80
CA HIS A 6 26.91 -29.20 -48.71
C HIS A 6 26.54 -28.02 -47.83
N PHE A 7 25.22 -27.78 -47.66
CA PHE A 7 24.70 -26.90 -46.65
C PHE A 7 24.49 -27.70 -45.37
N LEU A 8 25.28 -27.42 -44.34
CA LEU A 8 25.05 -27.91 -42.99
C LEU A 8 24.04 -26.93 -42.32
N GLY A 9 22.80 -27.40 -42.13
CA GLY A 9 21.80 -26.71 -41.34
C GLY A 9 22.10 -26.92 -39.85
N ALA A 10 22.47 -25.86 -39.15
CA ALA A 10 22.57 -25.87 -37.70
C ALA A 10 21.17 -25.56 -37.13
N SER A 11 20.52 -26.56 -36.56
CA SER A 11 19.28 -26.36 -35.76
C SER A 11 19.65 -25.76 -34.41
N LEU A 12 19.31 -24.50 -34.23
CA LEU A 12 19.32 -23.87 -32.89
C LEU A 12 18.11 -24.41 -32.08
N ALA A 13 18.40 -25.32 -31.17
CA ALA A 13 17.44 -25.70 -30.15
C ALA A 13 17.33 -24.56 -29.13
N THR A 14 16.26 -23.81 -29.21
CA THR A 14 15.92 -22.79 -28.19
C THR A 14 15.35 -23.50 -26.96
N THR A 15 16.18 -23.67 -25.94
CA THR A 15 15.73 -24.16 -24.64
C THR A 15 14.96 -23.02 -23.94
N VAL A 16 13.64 -23.11 -23.94
CA VAL A 16 12.78 -22.22 -23.13
C VAL A 16 12.95 -22.66 -21.68
N TYR A 17 13.71 -21.90 -20.91
CA TYR A 17 13.70 -22.00 -19.46
C TYR A 17 12.35 -21.46 -18.98
N ALA A 18 11.43 -22.35 -18.61
CA ALA A 18 10.27 -21.99 -17.80
C ALA A 18 10.81 -21.50 -16.46
N ALA A 19 10.71 -20.19 -16.20
CA ALA A 19 10.96 -19.62 -14.89
C ALA A 19 9.84 -20.11 -13.97
N GLY A 20 10.02 -21.29 -13.38
CA GLY A 20 9.18 -21.76 -12.29
C GLY A 20 9.37 -20.81 -11.12
N SER A 21 8.29 -20.13 -10.71
CA SER A 21 8.27 -19.33 -9.49
C SER A 21 8.59 -20.25 -8.32
N PHE A 22 9.81 -20.18 -7.78
CA PHE A 22 10.20 -20.88 -6.57
C PHE A 22 9.38 -20.28 -5.41
N VAL A 23 8.31 -20.94 -5.02
CA VAL A 23 7.62 -20.66 -3.77
C VAL A 23 8.43 -21.30 -2.65
N PRO A 24 8.97 -20.55 -1.69
CA PRO A 24 9.75 -21.11 -0.59
C PRO A 24 8.93 -22.18 0.17
N VAL A 25 9.57 -23.24 0.62
CA VAL A 25 8.91 -24.39 1.27
C VAL A 25 8.04 -23.98 2.46
N TRP A 26 8.43 -22.92 3.22
CA TRP A 26 7.64 -22.36 4.29
C TRP A 26 6.35 -21.66 3.82
N ALA A 27 6.31 -21.17 2.58
CA ALA A 27 5.11 -20.55 2.00
C ALA A 27 4.11 -21.60 1.46
N GLN A 28 4.56 -22.84 1.20
CA GLN A 28 3.69 -23.92 0.72
C GLN A 28 2.82 -24.52 1.82
N ASN A 29 3.18 -24.33 3.08
CA ASN A 29 2.47 -24.86 4.26
C ASN A 29 1.78 -23.78 5.11
N ALA A 30 1.71 -22.53 4.62
CA ALA A 30 0.99 -21.50 5.35
C ALA A 30 -0.52 -21.82 5.41
N PRO A 31 -1.15 -21.76 6.58
CA PRO A 31 -2.58 -22.00 6.70
C PRO A 31 -3.36 -21.10 5.75
N ASN A 32 -4.27 -21.68 4.98
CA ASN A 32 -5.16 -20.91 4.11
C ASN A 32 -6.46 -20.61 4.86
N PHE A 33 -6.57 -19.39 5.36
CA PHE A 33 -7.75 -18.89 6.04
C PHE A 33 -8.82 -18.32 5.09
N GLY A 34 -8.65 -18.49 3.78
CA GLY A 34 -9.54 -17.95 2.75
C GLY A 34 -9.27 -16.47 2.44
N THR A 35 -10.08 -15.93 1.56
CA THR A 35 -9.98 -14.54 1.11
C THR A 35 -10.99 -13.67 1.88
N PRO A 36 -10.59 -12.52 2.42
CA PRO A 36 -11.53 -11.61 3.07
C PRO A 36 -12.54 -11.04 2.07
N THR A 37 -13.78 -10.83 2.54
CA THR A 37 -14.82 -10.17 1.75
C THR A 37 -14.65 -8.66 1.84
N LEU A 38 -14.55 -8.00 0.68
CA LEU A 38 -14.46 -6.54 0.61
C LEU A 38 -15.87 -5.92 0.72
N PRO A 39 -16.01 -4.76 1.38
CA PRO A 39 -17.29 -4.05 1.45
C PRO A 39 -17.73 -3.55 0.07
N SER A 40 -19.06 -3.53 -0.15
CA SER A 40 -19.67 -2.95 -1.35
C SER A 40 -20.85 -2.05 -0.94
N PRO A 41 -20.89 -0.78 -1.37
CA PRO A 41 -19.83 -0.09 -2.14
C PRO A 41 -18.56 0.07 -1.32
N GLY A 42 -17.43 0.35 -1.95
CA GLY A 42 -16.11 0.48 -1.30
C GLY A 42 -15.95 1.72 -0.41
N PHE A 43 -17.03 2.38 0.02
CA PHE A 43 -16.97 3.56 0.86
C PHE A 43 -18.16 3.67 1.82
N ARG A 44 -17.97 4.45 2.88
CA ARG A 44 -19.03 4.87 3.79
C ARG A 44 -18.95 6.39 3.98
N ARG A 45 -20.11 7.06 3.83
CA ARG A 45 -20.24 8.50 3.98
C ARG A 45 -20.79 8.86 5.36
N MET A 46 -20.24 9.89 5.99
CA MET A 46 -20.69 10.44 7.26
C MET A 46 -20.52 11.96 7.28
N LYS A 47 -21.13 12.63 8.24
CA LYS A 47 -20.92 14.06 8.50
C LYS A 47 -20.39 14.27 9.92
N VAL A 48 -19.48 15.24 10.05
CA VAL A 48 -18.98 15.74 11.33
C VAL A 48 -19.22 17.27 11.31
N GLY A 49 -20.30 17.72 11.92
CA GLY A 49 -20.81 19.07 11.72
C GLY A 49 -21.19 19.29 10.25
N ASP A 50 -20.65 20.35 9.64
CA ASP A 50 -20.86 20.67 8.22
C ASP A 50 -19.85 19.98 7.29
N VAL A 51 -18.87 19.27 7.84
CA VAL A 51 -17.83 18.58 7.07
C VAL A 51 -18.33 17.20 6.64
N GLU A 52 -18.21 16.89 5.38
CA GLU A 52 -18.45 15.56 4.86
C GLU A 52 -17.18 14.72 4.93
N VAL A 53 -17.30 13.50 5.44
CA VAL A 53 -16.19 12.54 5.55
C VAL A 53 -16.59 11.23 4.90
N LEU A 54 -15.73 10.72 4.02
CA LEU A 54 -15.87 9.40 3.43
C LEU A 54 -14.74 8.50 3.95
N ALA A 55 -15.11 7.39 4.58
CA ALA A 55 -14.18 6.29 4.82
C ALA A 55 -14.12 5.46 3.53
N LEU A 56 -12.94 5.42 2.90
CA LEU A 56 -12.70 4.73 1.64
C LEU A 56 -12.01 3.40 1.91
N ASN A 57 -12.47 2.33 1.29
CA ASN A 57 -11.84 1.02 1.44
C ASN A 57 -10.69 0.87 0.42
N ASP A 58 -9.45 0.73 0.91
CA ASP A 58 -8.31 0.34 0.05
C ASP A 58 -8.11 -1.18 0.01
N GLY A 59 -8.82 -1.92 0.85
CA GLY A 59 -8.77 -3.38 0.89
C GLY A 59 -8.57 -3.93 2.29
N ILE A 60 -8.42 -5.25 2.35
CA ILE A 60 -8.25 -5.99 3.59
C ILE A 60 -7.16 -7.04 3.38
N THR A 61 -6.22 -7.14 4.30
CA THR A 61 -5.24 -8.24 4.34
C THR A 61 -5.62 -9.20 5.46
N ARG A 62 -5.78 -10.48 5.16
CA ARG A 62 -5.93 -11.54 6.16
C ARG A 62 -4.56 -12.08 6.54
N ARG A 63 -4.25 -12.07 7.83
CA ARG A 63 -2.95 -12.51 8.35
C ARG A 63 -3.15 -13.55 9.44
N PRO A 64 -2.28 -14.59 9.53
CA PRO A 64 -2.23 -15.45 10.70
C PRO A 64 -2.05 -14.60 11.96
N LEU A 65 -2.77 -14.94 13.03
CA LEU A 65 -2.61 -14.28 14.32
C LEU A 65 -1.49 -14.98 15.10
N GLY A 66 -0.35 -14.34 15.22
CA GLY A 66 0.82 -14.78 15.97
C GLY A 66 1.19 -13.85 17.13
N GLU A 67 2.18 -14.23 17.92
CA GLU A 67 2.66 -13.45 19.07
C GLU A 67 3.25 -12.09 18.67
N GLU A 68 3.71 -11.96 17.41
CA GLU A 68 4.28 -10.72 16.89
C GLU A 68 3.23 -9.64 16.61
N PHE A 69 1.94 -9.99 16.57
CA PHE A 69 0.89 -9.04 16.19
C PHE A 69 0.52 -8.09 17.34
N VAL A 70 0.37 -8.61 18.55
CA VAL A 70 0.15 -7.82 19.78
C VAL A 70 1.29 -8.09 20.75
N LYS A 71 2.20 -7.12 20.91
CA LYS A 71 3.45 -7.32 21.65
C LYS A 71 3.34 -7.14 23.17
N ASN A 72 2.29 -6.48 23.63
CA ASN A 72 2.09 -6.12 25.05
C ASN A 72 1.02 -6.97 25.75
N ALA A 73 0.56 -8.05 25.10
CA ALA A 73 -0.36 -9.01 25.70
C ALA A 73 -0.03 -10.44 25.22
N PRO A 74 -0.18 -11.46 26.08
CA PRO A 74 -0.04 -12.86 25.67
C PRO A 74 -1.04 -13.23 24.58
N LEU A 75 -0.63 -14.04 23.60
CA LEU A 75 -1.49 -14.46 22.48
C LEU A 75 -2.79 -15.17 22.98
N THR A 76 -2.71 -15.89 24.10
CA THR A 76 -3.87 -16.55 24.73
C THR A 76 -4.93 -15.56 25.17
N GLU A 77 -4.53 -14.41 25.73
CA GLU A 77 -5.45 -13.33 26.14
C GLU A 77 -6.06 -12.64 24.91
N VAL A 78 -5.24 -12.38 23.89
CA VAL A 78 -5.71 -11.80 22.61
C VAL A 78 -6.76 -12.72 21.98
N ARG A 79 -6.50 -14.02 21.90
CA ARG A 79 -7.46 -15.02 21.36
C ARG A 79 -8.74 -15.09 22.19
N ALA A 80 -8.64 -15.08 23.51
CA ALA A 80 -9.81 -15.09 24.40
C ALA A 80 -10.69 -13.85 24.18
N LEU A 81 -10.07 -12.65 24.03
CA LEU A 81 -10.79 -11.42 23.73
C LEU A 81 -11.51 -11.49 22.37
N LEU A 82 -10.81 -11.93 21.32
CA LEU A 82 -11.40 -12.09 19.99
C LEU A 82 -12.59 -13.08 20.03
N ALA A 83 -12.42 -14.23 20.68
CA ALA A 83 -13.49 -15.20 20.86
C ALA A 83 -14.71 -14.61 21.59
N SER A 84 -14.50 -13.78 22.61
CA SER A 84 -15.59 -13.12 23.35
C SER A 84 -16.40 -12.15 22.48
N GLN A 85 -15.80 -11.66 21.39
CA GLN A 85 -16.45 -10.79 20.41
C GLN A 85 -16.99 -11.54 19.19
N GLY A 86 -16.94 -12.89 19.19
CA GLY A 86 -17.35 -13.71 18.05
C GLY A 86 -16.44 -13.59 16.83
N LEU A 87 -15.20 -13.14 17.03
CA LEU A 87 -14.19 -12.97 15.97
C LEU A 87 -13.31 -14.21 15.83
N PRO A 88 -12.73 -14.46 14.64
CA PRO A 88 -11.75 -15.52 14.44
C PRO A 88 -10.54 -15.37 15.36
N THR A 89 -10.00 -16.52 15.82
CA THR A 89 -8.87 -16.56 16.76
C THR A 89 -7.56 -16.99 16.13
N ASP A 90 -7.58 -17.46 14.87
CA ASP A 90 -6.41 -17.98 14.17
C ASP A 90 -5.85 -17.01 13.14
N TYR A 91 -6.66 -16.02 12.75
CA TYR A 91 -6.27 -14.97 11.83
C TYR A 91 -6.91 -13.64 12.22
N ILE A 92 -6.40 -12.58 11.64
CA ILE A 92 -6.95 -11.24 11.76
C ILE A 92 -7.10 -10.60 10.38
N ASP A 93 -8.21 -9.95 10.15
CA ASP A 93 -8.44 -9.11 8.98
C ASP A 93 -8.03 -7.68 9.31
N VAL A 94 -7.04 -7.17 8.57
CA VAL A 94 -6.51 -5.81 8.72
C VAL A 94 -7.06 -4.97 7.57
N PRO A 95 -8.07 -4.11 7.81
CA PRO A 95 -8.57 -3.20 6.79
C PRO A 95 -7.65 -2.00 6.63
N TYR A 96 -7.56 -1.49 5.40
CA TYR A 96 -6.88 -0.24 5.06
C TYR A 96 -7.93 0.78 4.64
N THR A 97 -8.01 1.88 5.38
CA THR A 97 -9.12 2.83 5.27
C THR A 97 -8.61 4.27 5.19
N PRO A 98 -8.20 4.74 4.01
CA PRO A 98 -8.02 6.17 3.76
C PRO A 98 -9.33 6.95 3.97
N PHE A 99 -9.21 8.21 4.35
CA PHE A 99 -10.36 9.08 4.53
C PHE A 99 -10.34 10.25 3.53
N LEU A 100 -11.49 10.56 2.95
CA LEU A 100 -11.67 11.77 2.19
C LEU A 100 -12.52 12.75 2.99
N VAL A 101 -11.99 13.96 3.20
CA VAL A 101 -12.66 15.07 3.87
C VAL A 101 -13.03 16.11 2.83
N VAL A 102 -14.32 16.47 2.78
CA VAL A 102 -14.82 17.54 1.91
C VAL A 102 -15.25 18.71 2.80
N ALA A 103 -14.49 19.80 2.73
CA ALA A 103 -14.70 20.97 3.55
C ALA A 103 -14.42 22.26 2.74
N GLY A 104 -15.30 23.23 2.78
CA GLY A 104 -15.12 24.50 2.08
C GLY A 104 -14.88 24.35 0.57
N GLY A 105 -15.48 23.34 -0.06
CA GLY A 105 -15.31 23.03 -1.49
C GLY A 105 -13.98 22.33 -1.83
N ARG A 106 -13.12 22.06 -0.85
CA ARG A 106 -11.85 21.33 -1.03
C ARG A 106 -12.00 19.85 -0.70
N ARG A 107 -11.28 19.01 -1.41
CA ARG A 107 -11.22 17.55 -1.25
C ARG A 107 -9.84 17.16 -0.74
N ILE A 108 -9.78 16.77 0.53
CA ILE A 108 -8.54 16.42 1.24
C ILE A 108 -8.56 14.91 1.49
N LEU A 109 -7.69 14.19 0.81
CA LEU A 109 -7.50 12.75 1.00
C LEU A 109 -6.45 12.53 2.09
N ILE A 110 -6.80 11.77 3.14
CA ILE A 110 -5.89 11.39 4.22
C ILE A 110 -5.44 9.96 3.95
N ASP A 111 -4.14 9.80 3.69
CA ASP A 111 -3.46 8.59 3.26
C ASP A 111 -3.92 8.04 1.90
N THR A 112 -3.12 7.18 1.29
CA THR A 112 -3.33 6.74 -0.09
C THR A 112 -3.40 5.23 -0.26
N GLY A 113 -3.34 4.47 0.84
CA GLY A 113 -3.39 3.02 0.78
C GLY A 113 -2.14 2.40 0.14
N LEU A 114 -2.29 1.13 -0.22
CA LEU A 114 -1.22 0.31 -0.80
C LEU A 114 -1.03 0.52 -2.31
N GLY A 115 -2.03 1.12 -2.99
CA GLY A 115 -2.00 1.28 -4.44
C GLY A 115 -1.73 -0.04 -5.16
N GLU A 116 -0.96 0.02 -6.23
CA GLU A 116 -0.59 -1.17 -7.03
C GLU A 116 0.45 -2.09 -6.34
N PHE A 117 0.98 -1.70 -5.19
CA PHE A 117 2.00 -2.45 -4.45
C PHE A 117 1.41 -3.40 -3.41
N GLY A 118 0.09 -3.40 -3.25
CA GLY A 118 -0.63 -4.32 -2.40
C GLY A 118 -0.86 -5.71 -3.02
N GLY A 119 -1.48 -6.58 -2.23
CA GLY A 119 -1.92 -7.90 -2.67
C GLY A 119 -3.26 -7.86 -3.42
N PRO A 120 -3.80 -9.03 -3.81
CA PRO A 120 -5.03 -9.12 -4.62
C PRO A 120 -6.26 -8.48 -3.97
N THR A 121 -6.30 -8.40 -2.64
CA THR A 121 -7.43 -7.88 -1.85
C THR A 121 -7.23 -6.44 -1.38
N THR A 122 -6.19 -5.75 -1.87
CA THR A 122 -5.84 -4.37 -1.50
C THR A 122 -5.63 -3.49 -2.72
N GLY A 123 -5.31 -2.21 -2.54
CA GLY A 123 -5.12 -1.25 -3.64
C GLY A 123 -6.43 -0.86 -4.32
N LYS A 124 -7.54 -0.79 -3.55
CA LYS A 124 -8.89 -0.51 -4.05
C LYS A 124 -9.34 0.93 -3.85
N LEU A 125 -8.45 1.81 -3.39
CA LEU A 125 -8.79 3.21 -3.12
C LEU A 125 -9.41 3.92 -4.32
N LEU A 126 -8.82 3.76 -5.51
CA LEU A 126 -9.33 4.41 -6.72
C LEU A 126 -10.69 3.86 -7.15
N ASP A 127 -10.97 2.57 -6.91
CA ASP A 127 -12.29 1.96 -7.13
C ASP A 127 -13.31 2.56 -6.16
N SER A 128 -12.94 2.74 -4.90
CA SER A 128 -13.76 3.34 -3.85
C SER A 128 -14.06 4.81 -4.12
N LEU A 129 -13.07 5.58 -4.60
CA LEU A 129 -13.29 6.97 -5.06
C LEU A 129 -14.28 7.03 -6.22
N ARG A 130 -14.11 6.18 -7.24
CA ARG A 130 -15.06 6.11 -8.38
C ARG A 130 -16.47 5.74 -7.96
N ALA A 131 -16.61 4.77 -7.04
CA ALA A 131 -17.91 4.39 -6.49
C ALA A 131 -18.57 5.55 -5.73
N ALA A 132 -17.78 6.44 -5.11
CA ALA A 132 -18.23 7.65 -4.44
C ALA A 132 -18.52 8.82 -5.41
N GLY A 133 -18.32 8.63 -6.73
CA GLY A 133 -18.56 9.64 -7.77
C GLY A 133 -17.39 10.61 -7.97
N MET A 134 -16.17 10.22 -7.58
CA MET A 134 -14.97 11.06 -7.68
C MET A 134 -13.83 10.36 -8.40
N GLN A 135 -12.88 11.13 -8.87
CA GLN A 135 -11.66 10.68 -9.53
C GLN A 135 -10.42 11.18 -8.79
N ALA A 136 -9.28 10.57 -9.03
CA ALA A 136 -8.01 11.00 -8.46
C ALA A 136 -7.66 12.47 -8.78
N ALA A 137 -8.02 12.94 -9.97
CA ALA A 137 -7.82 14.34 -10.40
C ALA A 137 -8.70 15.36 -9.65
N ASP A 138 -9.74 14.90 -8.94
CA ASP A 138 -10.60 15.77 -8.13
C ASP A 138 -10.01 16.08 -6.76
N ILE A 139 -8.93 15.42 -6.36
CA ILE A 139 -8.29 15.61 -5.05
C ILE A 139 -7.40 16.85 -5.08
N ASP A 140 -7.65 17.79 -4.18
CA ASP A 140 -6.89 19.04 -4.05
C ASP A 140 -5.65 18.89 -3.16
N THR A 141 -5.75 18.02 -2.17
CA THR A 141 -4.70 17.80 -1.17
C THR A 141 -4.66 16.34 -0.78
N VAL A 142 -3.47 15.75 -0.74
CA VAL A 142 -3.21 14.48 -0.05
C VAL A 142 -2.45 14.80 1.22
N LEU A 143 -3.01 14.42 2.38
CA LEU A 143 -2.36 14.55 3.67
C LEU A 143 -1.90 13.15 4.10
N ILE A 144 -0.62 12.99 4.34
CA ILE A 144 -0.02 11.73 4.79
C ILE A 144 0.15 11.76 6.30
N SER A 145 -0.38 10.73 6.97
CA SER A 145 -0.27 10.59 8.42
C SER A 145 1.14 10.17 8.85
N HIS A 146 1.72 9.18 8.18
CA HIS A 146 3.08 8.69 8.37
C HIS A 146 3.55 7.88 7.14
N PHE A 147 4.85 7.48 7.12
CA PHE A 147 5.45 6.97 5.89
C PHE A 147 5.51 5.44 5.75
N HIS A 148 4.64 4.68 6.41
CA HIS A 148 4.50 3.27 6.10
C HIS A 148 3.85 3.05 4.73
N GLY A 149 4.14 1.91 4.11
CA GLY A 149 3.74 1.63 2.73
C GLY A 149 2.24 1.65 2.49
N ASP A 150 1.45 1.24 3.46
CA ASP A 150 -0.02 1.24 3.42
C ASP A 150 -0.66 2.65 3.52
N HIS A 151 0.17 3.68 3.73
CA HIS A 151 -0.24 5.09 3.74
C HIS A 151 0.24 5.87 2.52
N ILE A 152 1.42 5.52 1.99
CA ILE A 152 2.08 6.31 0.94
C ILE A 152 2.12 5.65 -0.45
N ASN A 153 1.96 4.32 -0.54
CA ASN A 153 2.20 3.60 -1.79
C ASN A 153 1.24 4.00 -2.92
N GLY A 154 0.02 4.39 -2.58
CA GLY A 154 -0.94 4.88 -3.56
C GLY A 154 -0.62 6.25 -4.16
N LEU A 155 0.41 6.97 -3.68
CA LEU A 155 0.88 8.22 -4.30
C LEU A 155 1.44 8.01 -5.71
N ARG A 156 2.00 6.82 -6.00
CA ARG A 156 2.55 6.47 -7.32
C ARG A 156 2.06 5.11 -7.78
N ASN A 157 1.87 4.96 -9.07
CA ASN A 157 1.70 3.66 -9.71
C ASN A 157 3.06 2.96 -9.94
N LYS A 158 3.05 1.72 -10.43
CA LYS A 158 4.26 0.95 -10.73
C LYS A 158 5.10 1.54 -11.86
N ALA A 159 4.50 2.34 -12.75
CA ALA A 159 5.21 3.07 -13.79
C ALA A 159 5.92 4.32 -13.25
N GLY A 160 5.71 4.68 -11.96
CA GLY A 160 6.30 5.85 -11.33
C GLY A 160 5.52 7.15 -11.54
N GLU A 161 4.33 7.08 -12.11
CA GLU A 161 3.47 8.23 -12.35
C GLU A 161 2.69 8.62 -11.08
N TRP A 162 2.43 9.92 -10.92
CA TRP A 162 1.64 10.43 -9.81
C TRP A 162 0.16 10.06 -9.95
N THR A 163 -0.40 9.48 -8.91
CA THR A 163 -1.81 9.07 -8.88
C THR A 163 -2.77 10.26 -8.77
N PHE A 164 -2.37 11.31 -8.05
CA PHE A 164 -3.20 12.49 -7.77
C PHE A 164 -2.57 13.75 -8.41
N PRO A 165 -2.79 13.97 -9.72
CA PRO A 165 -2.02 14.94 -10.51
C PRO A 165 -2.22 16.40 -10.09
N ASN A 166 -3.35 16.73 -9.47
CA ASN A 166 -3.70 18.09 -9.08
C ASN A 166 -3.47 18.38 -7.59
N ALA A 167 -3.08 17.36 -6.81
CA ALA A 167 -2.99 17.47 -5.37
C ALA A 167 -1.65 18.05 -4.90
N LYS A 168 -1.68 18.91 -3.89
CA LYS A 168 -0.54 19.15 -3.01
C LYS A 168 -0.41 17.95 -2.05
N VAL A 169 0.81 17.51 -1.78
CA VAL A 169 1.11 16.42 -0.85
C VAL A 169 1.67 17.00 0.43
N MET A 170 0.88 16.94 1.50
CA MET A 170 1.25 17.43 2.83
C MET A 170 1.75 16.28 3.69
N VAL A 171 2.93 16.44 4.27
CA VAL A 171 3.60 15.39 5.05
C VAL A 171 4.14 15.92 6.38
N PRO A 172 4.17 15.11 7.45
CA PRO A 172 4.83 15.51 8.68
C PRO A 172 6.33 15.72 8.45
N ALA A 173 6.86 16.87 8.85
CA ALA A 173 8.30 17.19 8.72
C ALA A 173 9.19 16.17 9.42
N ALA A 174 8.75 15.64 10.57
CA ALA A 174 9.48 14.64 11.33
C ALA A 174 9.62 13.30 10.57
N GLU A 175 8.54 12.85 9.92
CA GLU A 175 8.56 11.64 9.06
C GLU A 175 9.51 11.85 7.89
N HIS A 176 9.37 12.97 7.18
CA HIS A 176 10.24 13.28 6.04
C HIS A 176 11.72 13.31 6.46
N ALA A 177 12.05 14.01 7.55
CA ALA A 177 13.43 14.09 8.05
C ALA A 177 13.98 12.71 8.46
N PHE A 178 13.15 11.85 9.07
CA PHE A 178 13.58 10.50 9.49
C PHE A 178 13.88 9.60 8.29
N TRP A 179 12.94 9.48 7.34
CA TRP A 179 13.03 8.51 6.24
C TRP A 179 13.95 8.96 5.11
N MET A 180 14.25 10.26 5.00
CA MET A 180 15.18 10.80 3.99
C MET A 180 16.62 10.90 4.50
N ASP A 181 16.90 10.59 5.75
CA ASP A 181 18.24 10.64 6.34
C ASP A 181 19.08 9.43 5.89
N ASP A 182 20.19 9.67 5.19
CA ASP A 182 21.08 8.64 4.68
C ASP A 182 21.81 7.87 5.78
N ALA A 183 22.17 8.55 6.88
CA ALA A 183 22.85 7.91 8.00
C ALA A 183 21.90 6.94 8.72
N ARG A 184 20.65 7.32 8.91
CA ARG A 184 19.60 6.44 9.47
C ARG A 184 19.36 5.23 8.58
N MET A 185 19.24 5.42 7.26
CA MET A 185 19.07 4.31 6.32
C MET A 185 20.27 3.36 6.36
N ALA A 186 21.49 3.88 6.39
CA ALA A 186 22.71 3.07 6.47
C ALA A 186 22.78 2.24 7.77
N ALA A 187 22.40 2.84 8.91
CA ALA A 187 22.38 2.21 10.22
C ALA A 187 21.14 1.32 10.47
N ALA A 188 20.15 1.33 9.60
CA ALA A 188 18.90 0.62 9.79
C ALA A 188 19.11 -0.90 9.83
N PRO A 189 18.39 -1.63 10.70
CA PRO A 189 18.35 -3.09 10.66
C PRO A 189 17.91 -3.59 9.27
N ALA A 190 18.41 -4.76 8.88
CA ALA A 190 18.12 -5.34 7.55
C ALA A 190 16.62 -5.38 7.20
N GLY A 191 15.77 -5.68 8.20
CA GLY A 191 14.32 -5.71 8.03
C GLY A 191 13.66 -4.34 7.77
N MET A 192 14.34 -3.22 8.06
CA MET A 192 13.82 -1.87 7.82
C MET A 192 14.35 -1.23 6.53
N LYS A 193 15.41 -1.76 5.93
CA LYS A 193 16.02 -1.16 4.71
C LYS A 193 15.03 -1.05 3.58
N GLY A 194 14.24 -2.09 3.34
CA GLY A 194 13.19 -2.07 2.31
C GLY A 194 12.12 -0.99 2.54
N ALA A 195 11.83 -0.63 3.79
CA ALA A 195 10.92 0.48 4.09
C ALA A 195 11.52 1.84 3.71
N PHE A 196 12.81 2.08 4.02
CA PHE A 196 13.53 3.27 3.57
C PHE A 196 13.56 3.38 2.03
N GLU A 197 13.87 2.29 1.34
CA GLU A 197 13.89 2.23 -0.13
C GLU A 197 12.51 2.55 -0.71
N ASN A 198 11.45 1.98 -0.13
CA ASN A 198 10.08 2.22 -0.55
C ASN A 198 9.68 3.69 -0.40
N VAL A 199 9.98 4.31 0.75
CA VAL A 199 9.73 5.73 0.97
C VAL A 199 10.46 6.58 -0.07
N ARG A 200 11.77 6.35 -0.26
CA ARG A 200 12.59 7.10 -1.21
C ARG A 200 12.09 6.94 -2.64
N ARG A 201 11.70 5.74 -3.04
CA ARG A 201 11.06 5.49 -4.34
C ARG A 201 9.76 6.30 -4.47
N THR A 202 8.93 6.32 -3.44
CA THR A 202 7.63 7.01 -3.48
C THR A 202 7.80 8.52 -3.61
N PHE A 203 8.74 9.12 -2.89
CA PHE A 203 8.97 10.57 -2.93
C PHE A 203 10.02 11.02 -3.95
N ALA A 204 10.67 10.10 -4.66
CA ALA A 204 11.67 10.44 -5.69
C ALA A 204 11.09 11.40 -6.74
N SER A 205 11.86 12.43 -7.10
CA SER A 205 11.48 13.41 -8.14
C SER A 205 10.11 14.08 -7.91
N MET A 206 9.65 14.17 -6.64
CA MET A 206 8.46 14.97 -6.35
C MET A 206 8.80 16.45 -6.59
N PRO A 207 7.98 17.19 -7.39
CA PRO A 207 8.22 18.61 -7.60
C PRO A 207 8.20 19.36 -6.26
N ALA A 208 9.14 20.28 -6.07
CA ALA A 208 9.30 21.01 -4.81
C ALA A 208 8.06 21.82 -4.41
N ASP A 209 7.28 22.26 -5.40
CA ASP A 209 6.03 22.99 -5.19
C ASP A 209 4.84 22.06 -4.86
N THR A 210 4.97 20.76 -5.05
CA THR A 210 3.95 19.76 -4.72
C THR A 210 4.04 19.30 -3.27
N LEU A 211 5.25 19.16 -2.73
CA LEU A 211 5.50 18.67 -1.37
C LEU A 211 5.45 19.82 -0.36
N VAL A 212 4.57 19.70 0.63
CA VAL A 212 4.45 20.64 1.75
C VAL A 212 4.73 19.89 3.05
N GLN A 213 5.75 20.31 3.78
CA GLN A 213 6.05 19.76 5.10
C GLN A 213 5.37 20.59 6.20
N PHE A 214 4.72 19.93 7.15
CA PHE A 214 4.11 20.59 8.30
C PHE A 214 4.72 20.10 9.62
N ALA A 215 4.80 20.98 10.61
CA ALA A 215 5.22 20.64 11.96
C ALA A 215 4.04 20.15 12.79
N ALA A 216 4.30 19.39 13.86
CA ALA A 216 3.29 19.04 14.83
C ALA A 216 2.71 20.32 15.46
N GLY A 217 1.37 20.41 15.54
CA GLY A 217 0.69 21.59 16.07
C GLY A 217 0.57 22.77 15.08
N ALA A 218 0.91 22.56 13.79
CA ALA A 218 0.62 23.56 12.76
C ALA A 218 -0.89 23.66 12.52
N GLU A 219 -1.39 24.92 12.35
CA GLU A 219 -2.78 25.25 12.01
C GLU A 219 -2.90 25.63 10.53
#